data_786c1b5fd4ec26ef70a3b968dcc6a58e
#
_entry.id   786c1b5fd4ec26ef70a3b968dcc6a58e
#
_cell.length_a   1.000
_cell.length_b   1.000
_cell.length_c   1.000
_cell.angle_alpha   90.00
_cell.angle_beta   90.00
_cell.angle_gamma   90.00
#
_symmetry.space_group_name_H-M   'P 1'
#
loop_
_entity.id
_entity.type
_entity.pdbx_description
1 polymer ?
#
loop_
_entity_poly.entity_id
_entity_poly.type
_entity_poly.pdbx_seq_one_letter_code
_entity_poly.pdbx_strand_id
1 'polypeptide(L)'
;MFVEVALTESIAGNVQALLDVSAPLFDTKRARAAMFYSISSTQVGLRGISFGNFLLKRVVEDLKRDFPKLAHFATLSPIPGFATWLKGAQVPAELAQALAVVNASTDWARDADATHRLRGALTALVAYYLVNVKEGRGADPHRPRDAVARFHLGNGARLERIHWLADSSVKGLKQSYGLMVNYYYDLDDIEGNLAAFDREGTVAASGRVRRLADLGAKMLEGKQVSVPVDG
;
A
#
# COMPACT_ATOMS: atom_id res chain seq x y z
N MET A 1 3.91 -17.63 -12.41
CA MET A 1 3.84 -16.54 -11.43
C MET A 1 4.66 -16.94 -10.22
N PHE A 2 5.51 -16.06 -9.74
CA PHE A 2 6.30 -16.27 -8.52
C PHE A 2 5.72 -15.41 -7.41
N VAL A 3 5.69 -15.98 -6.21
CA VAL A 3 5.26 -15.27 -5.00
C VAL A 3 6.36 -15.47 -3.97
N GLU A 4 6.91 -14.38 -3.46
CA GLU A 4 7.89 -14.40 -2.38
C GLU A 4 7.20 -14.02 -1.08
N VAL A 5 7.40 -14.84 -0.05
CA VAL A 5 6.70 -14.74 1.22
C VAL A 5 7.70 -14.71 2.36
N ALA A 6 7.56 -13.75 3.27
CA ALA A 6 8.24 -13.73 4.55
C ALA A 6 7.28 -14.09 5.68
N LEU A 7 7.72 -14.94 6.60
CA LEU A 7 6.98 -15.27 7.82
C LEU A 7 7.40 -14.34 8.94
N THR A 8 6.42 -13.71 9.60
CA THR A 8 6.65 -12.72 10.65
C THR A 8 5.68 -12.92 11.83
N GLU A 9 5.96 -12.31 12.99
CA GLU A 9 5.05 -12.35 14.14
C GLU A 9 3.82 -11.44 13.96
N SER A 10 3.97 -10.38 13.18
CA SER A 10 2.90 -9.40 12.91
C SER A 10 3.01 -8.87 11.49
N ILE A 11 2.00 -8.14 11.04
CA ILE A 11 2.02 -7.50 9.73
C ILE A 11 3.19 -6.52 9.67
N ALA A 12 4.11 -6.75 8.74
CA ALA A 12 5.32 -5.95 8.56
C ALA A 12 5.02 -4.60 7.90
N GLY A 13 5.74 -3.57 8.32
CA GLY A 13 5.57 -2.20 7.83
C GLY A 13 6.86 -1.55 7.31
N ASN A 14 7.95 -2.31 7.13
CA ASN A 14 9.22 -1.79 6.59
C ASN A 14 9.88 -2.86 5.73
N VAL A 15 10.20 -2.51 4.48
CA VAL A 15 10.74 -3.47 3.51
C VAL A 15 12.23 -3.75 3.74
N GLN A 16 13.01 -2.76 4.20
CA GLN A 16 14.42 -2.98 4.50
C GLN A 16 14.59 -3.97 5.66
N ALA A 17 13.78 -3.84 6.71
CA ALA A 17 13.77 -4.78 7.82
C ALA A 17 13.31 -6.20 7.39
N LEU A 18 12.38 -6.27 6.43
CA LEU A 18 11.89 -7.55 5.92
C LEU A 18 12.93 -8.28 5.07
N LEU A 19 13.80 -7.54 4.37
CA LEU A 19 14.82 -8.05 3.46
C LEU A 19 16.24 -8.08 4.08
N ASP A 20 16.35 -7.79 5.37
CA ASP A 20 17.66 -7.78 6.06
C ASP A 20 18.22 -9.19 6.22
N VAL A 21 19.17 -9.54 5.36
CA VAL A 21 19.86 -10.85 5.38
C VAL A 21 20.78 -11.02 6.58
N SER A 22 21.09 -9.95 7.31
CA SER A 22 21.89 -9.98 8.54
C SER A 22 21.06 -10.21 9.80
N ALA A 23 19.72 -10.13 9.69
CA ALA A 23 18.83 -10.37 10.80
C ALA A 23 18.94 -11.81 11.32
N PRO A 24 18.78 -12.04 12.64
CA PRO A 24 18.76 -13.38 13.21
C PRO A 24 17.69 -14.25 12.53
N LEU A 25 17.97 -15.55 12.38
CA LEU A 25 16.99 -16.50 11.85
C LEU A 25 15.71 -16.45 12.68
N PHE A 26 14.61 -16.23 11.98
CA PHE A 26 13.27 -16.16 12.60
C PHE A 26 12.77 -17.57 12.95
N ASP A 27 12.33 -17.78 14.19
CA ASP A 27 11.66 -19.01 14.58
C ASP A 27 10.25 -19.08 13.97
N THR A 28 10.08 -19.90 12.95
CA THR A 28 8.81 -20.07 12.22
C THR A 28 7.65 -20.55 13.09
N LYS A 29 7.92 -21.15 14.27
CA LYS A 29 6.87 -21.52 15.24
C LYS A 29 6.16 -20.31 15.84
N ARG A 30 6.79 -19.13 15.78
CA ARG A 30 6.24 -17.85 16.26
C ARG A 30 5.49 -17.11 15.15
N ALA A 31 5.51 -17.60 13.92
CA ALA A 31 4.85 -16.96 12.80
C ALA A 31 3.34 -16.82 13.03
N ARG A 32 2.82 -15.62 12.77
CA ARG A 32 1.40 -15.27 12.78
C ARG A 32 0.96 -14.58 11.50
N ALA A 33 1.91 -14.01 10.76
CA ALA A 33 1.65 -13.32 9.51
C ALA A 33 2.52 -13.87 8.39
N ALA A 34 1.92 -14.00 7.21
CA ALA A 34 2.59 -14.24 5.94
C ALA A 34 2.58 -12.94 5.12
N MET A 35 3.77 -12.39 4.88
CA MET A 35 3.96 -11.14 4.15
C MET A 35 4.35 -11.43 2.69
N PHE A 36 3.45 -11.14 1.76
CA PHE A 36 3.73 -11.21 0.33
C PHE A 36 4.44 -9.91 -0.10
N TYR A 37 5.73 -9.94 -0.33
CA TYR A 37 6.50 -8.74 -0.68
C TYR A 37 6.92 -8.69 -2.16
N SER A 38 6.75 -9.79 -2.89
CA SER A 38 6.98 -9.85 -4.33
C SER A 38 5.97 -10.79 -4.97
N ILE A 39 5.22 -10.27 -5.93
CA ILE A 39 4.29 -11.03 -6.75
C ILE A 39 4.59 -10.66 -8.20
N SER A 40 5.15 -11.59 -8.97
CA SER A 40 5.53 -11.34 -10.35
C SER A 40 4.91 -12.35 -11.31
N SER A 41 4.36 -11.84 -12.44
CA SER A 41 3.93 -12.66 -13.55
C SER A 41 4.98 -12.59 -14.65
N THR A 42 5.70 -13.69 -14.85
CA THR A 42 6.74 -13.80 -15.89
C THR A 42 6.20 -14.28 -17.24
N GLN A 43 4.94 -14.71 -17.29
CA GLN A 43 4.31 -15.26 -18.49
C GLN A 43 3.49 -14.18 -19.21
N VAL A 44 3.92 -13.78 -20.40
CA VAL A 44 3.23 -12.78 -21.24
C VAL A 44 1.81 -13.22 -21.59
N GLY A 45 1.59 -14.52 -21.79
CA GLY A 45 0.27 -15.09 -22.13
C GLY A 45 -0.77 -15.08 -20.98
N LEU A 46 -0.36 -14.72 -19.75
CA LEU A 46 -1.25 -14.61 -18.61
C LEU A 46 -1.69 -13.16 -18.32
N ARG A 47 -1.30 -12.21 -19.18
CA ARG A 47 -1.74 -10.81 -19.03
C ARG A 47 -3.24 -10.70 -19.24
N GLY A 48 -3.93 -10.10 -18.27
CA GLY A 48 -5.39 -9.89 -18.33
C GLY A 48 -6.23 -11.08 -17.86
N ILE A 49 -5.63 -12.22 -17.52
CA ILE A 49 -6.36 -13.34 -16.90
C ILE A 49 -6.27 -13.18 -15.39
N SER A 50 -7.43 -13.10 -14.72
CA SER A 50 -7.55 -12.92 -13.26
C SER A 50 -7.21 -14.20 -12.48
N PHE A 51 -5.97 -14.72 -12.65
CA PHE A 51 -5.48 -15.85 -11.87
C PHE A 51 -5.02 -15.47 -10.45
N GLY A 52 -4.89 -14.18 -10.17
CA GLY A 52 -4.33 -13.71 -8.91
C GLY A 52 -5.11 -14.20 -7.69
N ASN A 53 -6.44 -14.17 -7.76
CA ASN A 53 -7.30 -14.61 -6.66
C ASN A 53 -7.14 -16.13 -6.42
N PHE A 54 -7.20 -16.95 -7.47
CA PHE A 54 -7.04 -18.40 -7.34
C PHE A 54 -5.66 -18.78 -6.80
N LEU A 55 -4.59 -18.15 -7.30
CA LEU A 55 -3.25 -18.46 -6.87
C LEU A 55 -2.99 -18.03 -5.42
N LEU A 56 -3.44 -16.83 -5.04
CA LEU A 56 -3.27 -16.35 -3.67
C LEU A 56 -4.06 -17.20 -2.67
N LYS A 57 -5.30 -17.61 -3.00
CA LYS A 57 -6.06 -18.57 -2.19
C LYS A 57 -5.27 -19.88 -2.00
N ARG A 58 -4.72 -20.42 -3.09
CA ARG A 58 -3.94 -21.67 -3.03
C ARG A 58 -2.69 -21.53 -2.18
N VAL A 59 -1.94 -20.45 -2.35
CA VAL A 59 -0.74 -20.17 -1.52
C VAL A 59 -1.13 -20.03 -0.05
N VAL A 60 -2.23 -19.35 0.26
CA VAL A 60 -2.72 -19.21 1.64
C VAL A 60 -3.12 -20.57 2.23
N GLU A 61 -3.80 -21.41 1.47
CA GLU A 61 -4.17 -22.77 1.91
C GLU A 61 -2.92 -23.63 2.21
N ASP A 62 -1.94 -23.61 1.32
CA ASP A 62 -0.68 -24.34 1.49
C ASP A 62 0.10 -23.81 2.71
N LEU A 63 0.20 -22.48 2.88
CA LEU A 63 0.84 -21.87 4.05
C LEU A 63 0.12 -22.20 5.37
N LYS A 64 -1.22 -22.20 5.39
CA LYS A 64 -2.00 -22.59 6.58
C LYS A 64 -1.80 -24.05 6.96
N ARG A 65 -1.66 -24.94 5.96
CA ARG A 65 -1.38 -26.36 6.22
C ARG A 65 -0.01 -26.53 6.87
N ASP A 66 1.02 -25.84 6.34
CA ASP A 66 2.41 -25.97 6.80
C ASP A 66 2.66 -25.16 8.09
N PHE A 67 1.96 -24.05 8.28
CA PHE A 67 2.04 -23.15 9.43
C PHE A 67 0.64 -22.83 10.00
N PRO A 68 0.03 -23.74 10.76
CA PRO A 68 -1.38 -23.61 11.22
C PRO A 68 -1.66 -22.41 12.12
N LYS A 69 -0.62 -21.76 12.66
CA LYS A 69 -0.76 -20.59 13.51
C LYS A 69 -0.82 -19.26 12.73
N LEU A 70 -0.68 -19.30 11.40
CA LEU A 70 -0.83 -18.10 10.58
C LEU A 70 -2.27 -17.61 10.61
N ALA A 71 -2.44 -16.35 11.02
CA ALA A 71 -3.73 -15.66 11.13
C ALA A 71 -3.84 -14.49 10.14
N HIS A 72 -2.72 -13.96 9.67
CA HIS A 72 -2.69 -12.76 8.84
C HIS A 72 -1.99 -13.01 7.51
N PHE A 73 -2.63 -12.58 6.42
CA PHE A 73 -2.12 -12.66 5.07
C PHE A 73 -2.15 -11.27 4.46
N ALA A 74 -0.99 -10.66 4.30
CA ALA A 74 -0.90 -9.28 3.83
C ALA A 74 0.27 -9.10 2.87
N THR A 75 0.22 -8.03 2.08
CA THR A 75 1.37 -7.58 1.30
C THR A 75 2.08 -6.44 2.00
N LEU A 76 3.30 -6.14 1.56
CA LEU A 76 3.93 -4.84 1.74
C LEU A 76 4.28 -4.32 0.35
N SER A 77 3.46 -3.41 -0.16
CA SER A 77 3.44 -3.04 -1.57
C SER A 77 3.86 -1.58 -1.81
N PRO A 78 4.59 -1.30 -2.90
CA PRO A 78 4.92 0.06 -3.31
C PRO A 78 3.69 0.80 -3.87
N ILE A 79 3.78 2.13 -3.99
CA ILE A 79 2.74 3.01 -4.53
C ILE A 79 3.33 3.83 -5.69
N PRO A 80 3.59 3.22 -6.85
CA PRO A 80 4.43 3.81 -7.89
C PRO A 80 3.87 5.07 -8.55
N GLY A 81 2.55 5.26 -8.53
CA GLY A 81 1.87 6.40 -9.17
C GLY A 81 1.74 7.64 -8.29
N PHE A 82 1.98 7.54 -6.98
CA PHE A 82 1.62 8.60 -6.03
C PHE A 82 2.37 9.91 -6.26
N ALA A 83 3.70 9.89 -6.31
CA ALA A 83 4.49 11.10 -6.49
C ALA A 83 4.19 11.82 -7.82
N THR A 84 3.91 11.05 -8.88
CA THR A 84 3.50 11.62 -10.18
C THR A 84 2.13 12.30 -10.10
N TRP A 85 1.17 11.67 -9.42
CA TRP A 85 -0.15 12.26 -9.19
C TRP A 85 -0.06 13.53 -8.34
N LEU A 86 0.73 13.50 -7.26
CA LEU A 86 0.85 14.60 -6.32
C LEU A 86 1.41 15.88 -6.96
N LYS A 87 2.29 15.77 -7.98
CA LYS A 87 2.80 16.93 -8.74
C LYS A 87 1.70 17.72 -9.45
N GLY A 88 0.59 17.09 -9.80
CA GLY A 88 -0.55 17.75 -10.44
C GLY A 88 -1.70 18.05 -9.48
N ALA A 89 -1.59 17.71 -8.21
CA ALA A 89 -2.62 17.95 -7.21
C ALA A 89 -2.52 19.37 -6.64
N GLN A 90 -3.66 20.01 -6.38
CA GLN A 90 -3.72 21.30 -5.69
C GLN A 90 -3.60 21.08 -4.19
N VAL A 91 -2.40 21.19 -3.66
CA VAL A 91 -2.12 21.04 -2.22
C VAL A 91 -1.95 22.43 -1.55
N PRO A 92 -2.10 22.52 -0.21
CA PRO A 92 -1.85 23.76 0.53
C PRO A 92 -0.45 24.34 0.24
N ALA A 93 -0.33 25.66 0.21
CA ALA A 93 0.90 26.36 -0.18
C ALA A 93 2.12 25.95 0.66
N GLU A 94 1.93 25.79 1.97
CA GLU A 94 3.00 25.35 2.90
C GLU A 94 3.52 23.94 2.53
N LEU A 95 2.60 23.03 2.19
CA LEU A 95 2.98 21.68 1.75
C LEU A 95 3.66 21.73 0.38
N ALA A 96 3.18 22.56 -0.56
CA ALA A 96 3.83 22.74 -1.87
C ALA A 96 5.26 23.22 -1.74
N GLN A 97 5.54 24.18 -0.84
CA GLN A 97 6.89 24.67 -0.53
C GLN A 97 7.77 23.56 0.07
N ALA A 98 7.25 22.81 1.04
CA ALA A 98 7.98 21.68 1.64
C ALA A 98 8.32 20.62 0.59
N LEU A 99 7.37 20.28 -0.30
CA LEU A 99 7.57 19.34 -1.39
C LEU A 99 8.62 19.80 -2.40
N ALA A 100 8.69 21.10 -2.70
CA ALA A 100 9.71 21.66 -3.60
C ALA A 100 11.13 21.40 -3.05
N VAL A 101 11.33 21.56 -1.75
CA VAL A 101 12.61 21.29 -1.08
C VAL A 101 12.96 19.80 -1.14
N VAL A 102 12.05 18.92 -0.78
CA VAL A 102 12.33 17.47 -0.69
C VAL A 102 12.40 16.79 -2.06
N ASN A 103 11.84 17.39 -3.10
CA ASN A 103 11.98 16.89 -4.47
C ASN A 103 13.35 17.14 -5.10
N ALA A 104 14.16 18.03 -4.51
CA ALA A 104 15.50 18.34 -5.01
C ALA A 104 16.54 17.25 -4.67
N SER A 105 16.37 16.54 -3.54
CA SER A 105 17.28 15.48 -3.07
C SER A 105 16.50 14.42 -2.32
N THR A 106 17.08 13.25 -2.13
CA THR A 106 16.54 12.20 -1.26
C THR A 106 17.05 12.26 0.19
N ASP A 107 17.96 13.20 0.49
CA ASP A 107 18.60 13.32 1.81
C ASP A 107 17.64 13.79 2.90
N TRP A 108 16.54 14.44 2.52
CA TRP A 108 15.47 14.84 3.44
C TRP A 108 14.93 13.70 4.31
N ALA A 109 15.00 12.46 3.82
CA ALA A 109 14.52 11.29 4.57
C ALA A 109 15.35 10.99 5.82
N ARG A 110 16.53 11.63 5.95
CA ARG A 110 17.39 11.57 7.14
C ARG A 110 17.23 12.78 8.07
N ASP A 111 16.50 13.79 7.62
CA ASP A 111 16.19 14.99 8.40
C ASP A 111 14.92 14.76 9.21
N ALA A 112 15.04 14.72 10.54
CA ALA A 112 13.93 14.46 11.44
C ALA A 112 12.82 15.51 11.34
N ASP A 113 13.19 16.78 11.17
CA ASP A 113 12.22 17.89 11.07
C ASP A 113 11.45 17.85 9.76
N ALA A 114 12.13 17.57 8.63
CA ALA A 114 11.48 17.41 7.35
C ALA A 114 10.54 16.20 7.35
N THR A 115 11.00 15.07 7.89
CA THR A 115 10.18 13.85 7.98
C THR A 115 8.96 14.04 8.87
N HIS A 116 9.09 14.71 10.00
CA HIS A 116 7.98 15.01 10.91
C HIS A 116 6.93 15.91 10.24
N ARG A 117 7.35 17.00 9.60
CA ARG A 117 6.44 17.95 8.93
C ARG A 117 5.66 17.32 7.77
N LEU A 118 6.26 16.40 7.03
CA LEU A 118 5.63 15.80 5.83
C LEU A 118 4.77 14.57 6.14
N ARG A 119 5.08 13.83 7.22
CA ARG A 119 4.48 12.54 7.55
C ARG A 119 2.96 12.56 7.50
N GLY A 120 2.33 13.44 8.29
CA GLY A 120 0.87 13.49 8.40
C GLY A 120 0.20 13.79 7.06
N ALA A 121 0.65 14.88 6.41
CA ALA A 121 0.08 15.33 5.15
C ALA A 121 0.22 14.29 4.03
N LEU A 122 1.42 13.74 3.84
CA LEU A 122 1.65 12.75 2.79
C LEU A 122 0.95 11.43 3.05
N THR A 123 0.81 11.01 4.33
CA THR A 123 0.05 9.80 4.68
C THR A 123 -1.44 9.98 4.38
N ALA A 124 -2.03 11.14 4.68
CA ALA A 124 -3.41 11.45 4.35
C ALA A 124 -3.64 11.53 2.83
N LEU A 125 -2.75 12.19 2.10
CA LEU A 125 -2.85 12.32 0.64
C LEU A 125 -2.66 10.98 -0.09
N VAL A 126 -1.78 10.09 0.39
CA VAL A 126 -1.64 8.76 -0.21
C VAL A 126 -2.87 7.91 0.06
N ALA A 127 -3.51 8.02 1.24
CA ALA A 127 -4.77 7.35 1.52
C ALA A 127 -5.87 7.84 0.55
N TYR A 128 -5.97 9.15 0.37
CA TYR A 128 -6.89 9.74 -0.60
C TYR A 128 -6.62 9.24 -2.02
N TYR A 129 -5.35 9.22 -2.43
CA TYR A 129 -4.94 8.74 -3.75
C TYR A 129 -5.39 7.29 -4.00
N LEU A 130 -5.15 6.40 -3.05
CA LEU A 130 -5.49 4.99 -3.20
C LEU A 130 -7.00 4.70 -3.17
N VAL A 131 -7.76 5.46 -2.39
CA VAL A 131 -9.21 5.25 -2.22
C VAL A 131 -10.03 5.99 -3.27
N ASN A 132 -9.72 7.27 -3.52
CA ASN A 132 -10.60 8.18 -4.25
C ASN A 132 -10.15 8.49 -5.68
N VAL A 133 -8.83 8.44 -5.97
CA VAL A 133 -8.35 8.81 -7.31
C VAL A 133 -8.53 7.65 -8.27
N LYS A 134 -9.38 7.87 -9.26
CA LYS A 134 -9.73 6.88 -10.28
C LYS A 134 -8.99 7.14 -11.60
N GLU A 135 -8.96 6.15 -12.47
CA GLU A 135 -8.33 6.26 -13.78
C GLU A 135 -9.03 7.29 -14.68
N GLY A 136 -10.35 7.40 -14.56
CA GLY A 136 -11.18 8.38 -15.26
C GLY A 136 -11.29 8.18 -16.77
N ARG A 137 -10.50 7.28 -17.36
CA ARG A 137 -10.46 6.95 -18.79
C ARG A 137 -10.19 5.45 -18.99
N GLY A 138 -10.61 4.91 -20.13
CA GLY A 138 -10.37 3.51 -20.49
C GLY A 138 -11.59 2.62 -20.30
N ALA A 139 -11.37 1.31 -20.27
CA ALA A 139 -12.44 0.31 -20.20
C ALA A 139 -13.19 0.31 -18.85
N ASP A 140 -12.54 0.78 -17.77
CA ASP A 140 -13.13 0.83 -16.45
C ASP A 140 -12.68 2.11 -15.71
N PRO A 141 -13.40 3.24 -15.91
CA PRO A 141 -13.03 4.54 -15.37
C PRO A 141 -13.18 4.63 -13.85
N HIS A 142 -13.87 3.68 -13.20
CA HIS A 142 -14.13 3.67 -11.76
C HIS A 142 -13.01 2.97 -10.95
N ARG A 143 -12.08 2.30 -11.61
CA ARG A 143 -10.97 1.62 -10.93
C ARG A 143 -9.92 2.60 -10.40
N PRO A 144 -9.24 2.28 -9.28
CA PRO A 144 -8.15 3.10 -8.76
C PRO A 144 -7.08 3.41 -9.83
N ARG A 145 -6.55 4.62 -9.80
CA ARG A 145 -5.48 5.03 -10.72
C ARG A 145 -4.18 4.25 -10.49
N ASP A 146 -3.87 3.88 -9.26
CA ASP A 146 -2.68 3.10 -8.95
C ASP A 146 -2.82 1.65 -9.45
N ALA A 147 -1.85 1.18 -10.25
CA ALA A 147 -1.89 -0.14 -10.86
C ALA A 147 -1.73 -1.28 -9.83
N VAL A 148 -0.95 -1.04 -8.76
CA VAL A 148 -0.76 -2.00 -7.68
C VAL A 148 -2.03 -2.13 -6.86
N ALA A 149 -2.70 -1.00 -6.57
CA ALA A 149 -4.01 -1.00 -5.92
C ALA A 149 -5.05 -1.75 -6.76
N ARG A 150 -5.12 -1.50 -8.08
CA ARG A 150 -6.03 -2.25 -8.97
C ARG A 150 -5.83 -3.75 -8.88
N PHE A 151 -4.57 -4.18 -8.89
CA PHE A 151 -4.25 -5.61 -8.81
C PHE A 151 -4.73 -6.23 -7.51
N HIS A 152 -4.37 -5.66 -6.35
CA HIS A 152 -4.71 -6.26 -5.06
C HIS A 152 -6.21 -6.16 -4.73
N LEU A 153 -6.84 -5.02 -5.00
CA LEU A 153 -8.29 -4.83 -4.79
C LEU A 153 -9.11 -5.71 -5.74
N GLY A 154 -8.67 -5.84 -7.00
CA GLY A 154 -9.25 -6.78 -7.97
C GLY A 154 -9.00 -8.26 -7.66
N ASN A 155 -8.26 -8.56 -6.60
CA ASN A 155 -8.12 -9.90 -6.01
C ASN A 155 -8.79 -10.00 -4.62
N GLY A 156 -9.65 -9.04 -4.26
CA GLY A 156 -10.47 -9.05 -3.06
C GLY A 156 -9.76 -8.62 -1.77
N ALA A 157 -8.56 -8.05 -1.87
CA ALA A 157 -7.88 -7.48 -0.70
C ALA A 157 -8.55 -6.18 -0.24
N ARG A 158 -8.29 -5.78 1.01
CA ARG A 158 -8.56 -4.43 1.51
C ARG A 158 -7.28 -3.66 1.78
N LEU A 159 -7.34 -2.34 1.67
CA LEU A 159 -6.30 -1.43 2.16
C LEU A 159 -6.30 -1.48 3.69
N GLU A 160 -5.23 -2.01 4.28
CA GLU A 160 -5.19 -2.22 5.73
C GLU A 160 -4.46 -1.11 6.47
N ARG A 161 -3.24 -0.78 6.02
CA ARG A 161 -2.38 0.20 6.68
C ARG A 161 -1.44 0.86 5.69
N ILE A 162 -1.15 2.14 5.93
CA ILE A 162 -0.14 2.92 5.22
C ILE A 162 1.04 3.12 6.15
N HIS A 163 2.24 2.92 5.64
CA HIS A 163 3.49 3.01 6.39
C HIS A 163 4.36 4.13 5.86
N TRP A 164 4.77 5.02 6.77
CA TRP A 164 5.69 6.12 6.51
C TRP A 164 7.14 5.63 6.47
N LEU A 165 7.91 6.07 5.47
CA LEU A 165 9.32 5.69 5.26
C LEU A 165 9.56 4.17 5.34
N ALA A 166 8.63 3.41 4.84
CA ALA A 166 8.66 1.95 4.80
C ALA A 166 9.59 1.41 3.69
N ASP A 167 9.90 2.24 2.69
CA ASP A 167 10.94 2.00 1.68
C ASP A 167 11.84 3.23 1.58
N SER A 168 12.99 3.18 2.24
CA SER A 168 13.99 4.26 2.24
C SER A 168 14.97 4.20 1.05
N SER A 169 14.76 3.29 0.09
CA SER A 169 15.53 3.27 -1.14
C SER A 169 15.33 4.53 -1.98
N VAL A 170 16.30 4.87 -2.81
CA VAL A 170 16.17 6.00 -3.77
C VAL A 170 14.91 5.86 -4.63
N LYS A 171 14.57 4.64 -5.03
CA LYS A 171 13.36 4.34 -5.81
C LYS A 171 12.10 4.61 -4.97
N GLY A 172 12.00 4.09 -3.75
CA GLY A 172 10.88 4.28 -2.85
C GLY A 172 10.63 5.75 -2.54
N LEU A 173 11.69 6.50 -2.21
CA LEU A 173 11.61 7.93 -1.95
C LEU A 173 11.11 8.71 -3.17
N LYS A 174 11.60 8.41 -4.37
CA LYS A 174 11.20 9.12 -5.61
C LYS A 174 9.78 8.79 -6.06
N GLN A 175 9.29 7.56 -5.87
CA GLN A 175 7.98 7.15 -6.37
C GLN A 175 6.83 7.45 -5.40
N SER A 176 7.08 7.45 -4.10
CA SER A 176 6.04 7.58 -3.07
C SER A 176 6.52 8.23 -1.76
N TYR A 177 7.62 8.96 -1.76
CA TYR A 177 8.22 9.54 -0.53
C TYR A 177 8.46 8.48 0.55
N GLY A 178 8.83 7.27 0.14
CA GLY A 178 9.06 6.15 1.04
C GLY A 178 7.80 5.49 1.61
N LEU A 179 6.61 5.95 1.21
CA LEU A 179 5.35 5.35 1.67
C LEU A 179 5.11 3.99 0.99
N MET A 180 4.65 3.03 1.78
CA MET A 180 4.15 1.72 1.33
C MET A 180 2.80 1.41 1.95
N VAL A 181 2.12 0.41 1.42
CA VAL A 181 0.79 0.01 1.85
C VAL A 181 0.69 -1.50 2.07
N ASN A 182 0.00 -1.92 3.13
CA ASN A 182 -0.44 -3.31 3.25
C ASN A 182 -1.80 -3.49 2.59
N TYR A 183 -1.90 -4.46 1.69
CA TYR A 183 -3.16 -5.05 1.25
C TYR A 183 -3.38 -6.33 2.07
N TYR A 184 -4.50 -6.42 2.76
CA TYR A 184 -4.84 -7.53 3.62
C TYR A 184 -5.84 -8.45 2.93
N TYR A 185 -5.56 -9.74 2.94
CA TYR A 185 -6.41 -10.79 2.41
C TYR A 185 -7.13 -11.49 3.56
N ASP A 186 -8.36 -11.09 3.81
CA ASP A 186 -9.25 -11.77 4.73
C ASP A 186 -10.06 -12.81 3.94
N LEU A 187 -9.87 -14.08 4.25
CA LEU A 187 -10.48 -15.15 3.46
C LEU A 187 -12.01 -15.08 3.46
N ASP A 188 -12.59 -14.56 4.55
CA ASP A 188 -14.04 -14.44 4.71
C ASP A 188 -14.59 -13.26 3.90
N ASP A 189 -13.79 -12.20 3.69
CA ASP A 189 -14.20 -10.97 3.03
C ASP A 189 -13.84 -10.92 1.53
N ILE A 190 -12.93 -11.78 1.05
CA ILE A 190 -12.38 -11.70 -0.33
C ILE A 190 -13.49 -11.63 -1.38
N GLU A 191 -14.49 -12.49 -1.31
CA GLU A 191 -15.55 -12.59 -2.34
C GLU A 191 -16.47 -11.36 -2.31
N GLY A 192 -16.80 -10.89 -1.12
CA GLY A 192 -17.59 -9.66 -0.94
C GLY A 192 -16.86 -8.42 -1.44
N ASN A 193 -15.57 -8.28 -1.09
CA ASN A 193 -14.74 -7.18 -1.55
C ASN A 193 -14.58 -7.17 -3.07
N LEU A 194 -14.33 -8.35 -3.67
CA LEU A 194 -14.19 -8.49 -5.12
C LEU A 194 -15.49 -8.10 -5.84
N ALA A 195 -16.64 -8.60 -5.36
CA ALA A 195 -17.94 -8.30 -5.95
C ALA A 195 -18.28 -6.79 -5.89
N ALA A 196 -17.97 -6.12 -4.77
CA ALA A 196 -18.17 -4.67 -4.63
C ALA A 196 -17.22 -3.86 -5.53
N PHE A 197 -15.96 -4.32 -5.64
CA PHE A 197 -14.98 -3.70 -6.51
C PHE A 197 -15.35 -3.82 -7.99
N ASP A 198 -15.79 -4.99 -8.44
CA ASP A 198 -16.14 -5.22 -9.85
C ASP A 198 -17.44 -4.50 -10.26
N ARG A 199 -18.44 -4.42 -9.38
CA ARG A 199 -19.72 -3.77 -9.71
C ARG A 199 -19.69 -2.26 -9.60
N GLU A 200 -18.99 -1.71 -8.61
CA GLU A 200 -19.14 -0.31 -8.17
C GLU A 200 -17.79 0.43 -8.13
N GLY A 201 -16.67 -0.26 -8.37
CA GLY A 201 -15.34 0.31 -8.14
C GLY A 201 -15.08 0.64 -6.66
N THR A 202 -15.84 0.02 -5.74
CA THR A 202 -15.72 0.25 -4.30
C THR A 202 -14.37 -0.25 -3.80
N VAL A 203 -13.62 0.62 -3.12
CA VAL A 203 -12.33 0.29 -2.51
C VAL A 203 -12.56 -0.18 -1.08
N ALA A 204 -12.33 -1.46 -0.82
CA ALA A 204 -12.32 -1.99 0.53
C ALA A 204 -11.12 -1.43 1.31
N ALA A 205 -11.36 -0.84 2.49
CA ALA A 205 -10.31 -0.24 3.30
C ALA A 205 -10.66 -0.31 4.80
N SER A 206 -9.62 -0.38 5.64
CA SER A 206 -9.76 -0.30 7.09
C SER A 206 -10.33 1.08 7.50
N GLY A 207 -10.96 1.14 8.66
CA GLY A 207 -11.48 2.41 9.21
C GLY A 207 -10.39 3.47 9.37
N ARG A 208 -9.13 3.05 9.63
CA ARG A 208 -7.98 3.95 9.70
C ARG A 208 -7.65 4.57 8.35
N VAL A 209 -7.55 3.76 7.30
CA VAL A 209 -7.25 4.25 5.95
C VAL A 209 -8.36 5.15 5.43
N ARG A 210 -9.63 4.84 5.71
CA ARG A 210 -10.77 5.70 5.35
C ARG A 210 -10.68 7.07 6.01
N ARG A 211 -10.43 7.12 7.32
CA ARG A 211 -10.24 8.41 8.03
C ARG A 211 -9.09 9.23 7.45
N LEU A 212 -7.97 8.60 7.11
CA LEU A 212 -6.86 9.30 6.45
C LEU A 212 -7.25 9.82 5.07
N ALA A 213 -8.00 9.05 4.29
CA ALA A 213 -8.49 9.48 2.98
C ALA A 213 -9.43 10.70 3.08
N ASP A 214 -10.31 10.71 4.08
CA ASP A 214 -11.19 11.86 4.36
C ASP A 214 -10.40 13.12 4.76
N LEU A 215 -9.32 12.96 5.54
CA LEU A 215 -8.41 14.06 5.86
C LEU A 215 -7.69 14.57 4.60
N GLY A 216 -7.22 13.67 3.74
CA GLY A 216 -6.61 14.04 2.45
C GLY A 216 -7.59 14.80 1.53
N ALA A 217 -8.86 14.39 1.48
CA ALA A 217 -9.90 15.11 0.74
C ALA A 217 -10.07 16.54 1.25
N LYS A 218 -10.19 16.73 2.56
CA LYS A 218 -10.32 18.05 3.20
C LYS A 218 -9.11 18.95 2.91
N MET A 219 -7.90 18.39 2.92
CA MET A 219 -6.68 19.14 2.56
C MET A 219 -6.72 19.66 1.12
N LEU A 220 -7.17 18.83 0.17
CA LEU A 220 -7.30 19.21 -1.24
C LEU A 220 -8.42 20.24 -1.48
N GLU A 221 -9.41 20.30 -0.59
CA GLU A 221 -10.45 21.33 -0.57
C GLU A 221 -9.97 22.65 0.09
N GLY A 222 -8.73 22.75 0.50
CA GLY A 222 -8.16 23.92 1.19
C GLY A 222 -8.62 24.08 2.64
N LYS A 223 -9.23 23.06 3.23
CA LYS A 223 -9.66 23.09 4.64
C LYS A 223 -8.46 22.84 5.56
N GLN A 224 -8.42 23.57 6.67
CA GLN A 224 -7.44 23.34 7.71
C GLN A 224 -7.72 21.99 8.41
N VAL A 225 -6.74 21.08 8.42
CA VAL A 225 -6.86 19.77 9.06
C VAL A 225 -5.64 19.46 9.92
N SER A 226 -5.88 18.89 11.10
CA SER A 226 -4.82 18.29 11.92
C SER A 226 -4.78 16.80 11.60
N VAL A 227 -3.68 16.34 11.04
CA VAL A 227 -3.47 14.91 10.77
C VAL A 227 -2.68 14.34 11.93
N PRO A 228 -3.20 13.31 12.64
CA PRO A 228 -2.45 12.66 13.70
C PRO A 228 -1.12 12.10 13.16
N VAL A 229 -0.03 12.38 13.87
CA VAL A 229 1.31 11.90 13.48
C VAL A 229 1.54 10.47 13.96
N ASP A 230 0.74 10.02 14.94
CA ASP A 230 0.80 8.68 15.51
C ASP A 230 -0.06 7.72 14.70
N GLY A 231 0.64 6.73 14.14
CA GLY A 231 0.01 5.74 13.34
C GLY A 231 0.79 4.44 13.28
#